data_a252681b40e4b9f05930fb6eac6e1168
#
_entry.id   a252681b40e4b9f05930fb6eac6e1168
#
_cell.length_a   1.000
_cell.length_b   1.000
_cell.length_c   1.000
_cell.angle_alpha   90.00
_cell.angle_beta   90.00
_cell.angle_gamma   90.00
#
_symmetry.space_group_name_H-M   'P 1'
#
loop_
_entity.id
_entity.type
_entity.pdbx_description
1 polymer ?
#
loop_
_entity_poly.entity_id
_entity_poly.type
_entity_poly.pdbx_seq_one_letter_code
_entity_poly.pdbx_strand_id
1 'polypeptide(L)'
;MQDDEKTKPRLEIGHVLFIDIVGYSKLLTNEQSEALQELNQIIRNTEAVREAEAAGQLIILPTGDGMALVFTGSVEGPAECALEVSRALRAQPSLPVRMGIHSGPVQHIRDANTRENISGVGINIARRVMDCGDAGHILVSKRFAGDLAQHRRWQPYLHDLGDVEVKHGVVVSLVNLYAETIGNPAPPACVGKIRGSTRSFSKETRKGLSLFARAVFIIVGLVIVLTFVLAIVSVIFAPAIMRSVDKNRAMSGPQPTATASPSFSDSIQNMVKQRITEELQKGLSGKSKAPTPRVAPTPMTRPPSPPPPP
;
A
#
# COMPACT_ATOMS: atom_id res chain seq x y z
N MET A 1 31.81 10.37 -30.28
CA MET A 1 31.22 9.46 -29.28
C MET A 1 30.94 10.35 -28.09
N GLN A 2 29.70 10.86 -27.99
CA GLN A 2 29.21 11.55 -26.79
C GLN A 2 28.57 10.49 -25.92
N ASP A 3 29.15 10.28 -24.77
CA ASP A 3 28.59 9.41 -23.73
C ASP A 3 27.22 9.93 -23.33
N ASP A 4 26.17 9.17 -23.67
CA ASP A 4 24.85 9.30 -23.08
C ASP A 4 24.98 8.93 -21.58
N GLU A 5 25.36 9.92 -20.79
CA GLU A 5 25.28 9.85 -19.34
C GLU A 5 23.79 9.68 -18.99
N LYS A 6 23.37 8.41 -18.84
CA LYS A 6 22.05 8.07 -18.31
C LYS A 6 21.93 8.71 -16.94
N THR A 7 21.45 9.94 -16.91
CA THR A 7 21.16 10.67 -15.69
C THR A 7 20.24 9.77 -14.83
N LYS A 8 20.79 9.24 -13.74
CA LYS A 8 20.01 8.42 -12.80
C LYS A 8 18.81 9.26 -12.37
N PRO A 9 17.59 8.70 -12.44
CA PRO A 9 16.39 9.44 -12.07
C PRO A 9 16.52 9.93 -10.62
N ARG A 10 16.48 11.24 -10.44
CA ARG A 10 16.61 11.88 -9.13
C ARG A 10 15.28 11.76 -8.40
N LEU A 11 15.29 11.06 -7.28
CA LEU A 11 14.16 10.98 -6.36
C LEU A 11 14.20 12.20 -5.44
N GLU A 12 13.08 12.91 -5.34
CA GLU A 12 12.89 14.05 -4.45
C GLU A 12 11.54 13.98 -3.74
N ILE A 13 11.34 14.82 -2.74
CA ILE A 13 10.03 14.96 -2.10
C ILE A 13 9.28 16.10 -2.76
N GLY A 14 8.15 15.77 -3.38
CA GLY A 14 7.21 16.74 -3.94
C GLY A 14 6.02 16.92 -3.01
N HIS A 15 5.55 18.15 -2.90
CA HIS A 15 4.30 18.53 -2.22
C HIS A 15 3.22 18.69 -3.28
N VAL A 16 2.35 17.69 -3.40
CA VAL A 16 1.41 17.56 -4.53
C VAL A 16 0.03 18.02 -4.12
N LEU A 17 -0.52 18.99 -4.84
CA LEU A 17 -1.91 19.42 -4.76
C LEU A 17 -2.65 18.94 -6.01
N PHE A 18 -3.61 18.03 -5.84
CA PHE A 18 -4.60 17.70 -6.87
C PHE A 18 -5.83 18.58 -6.75
N ILE A 19 -6.33 19.03 -7.88
CA ILE A 19 -7.56 19.83 -8.00
C ILE A 19 -8.41 19.21 -9.11
N ASP A 20 -9.69 18.97 -8.84
CA ASP A 20 -10.60 18.24 -9.71
C ASP A 20 -12.00 18.87 -9.69
N ILE A 21 -12.64 19.00 -10.87
CA ILE A 21 -14.00 19.54 -11.00
C ILE A 21 -14.99 18.40 -10.75
N VAL A 22 -15.80 18.53 -9.69
CA VAL A 22 -16.78 17.51 -9.32
C VAL A 22 -17.92 17.48 -10.35
N GLY A 23 -18.15 16.30 -10.94
CA GLY A 23 -19.20 16.12 -11.94
C GLY A 23 -18.85 16.56 -13.34
N TYR A 24 -17.57 16.85 -13.64
CA TYR A 24 -17.07 17.28 -14.94
C TYR A 24 -17.60 16.46 -16.13
N SER A 25 -17.63 15.14 -16.01
CA SER A 25 -18.11 14.22 -17.06
C SER A 25 -19.62 14.35 -17.37
N LYS A 26 -20.38 15.07 -16.55
CA LYS A 26 -21.82 15.32 -16.75
C LYS A 26 -22.10 16.63 -17.49
N LEU A 27 -21.08 17.48 -17.64
CA LEU A 27 -21.17 18.75 -18.35
C LEU A 27 -21.18 18.54 -19.87
N LEU A 28 -21.78 19.45 -20.60
CA LEU A 28 -21.69 19.50 -22.07
C LEU A 28 -20.24 19.87 -22.47
N THR A 29 -19.84 19.51 -23.68
CA THR A 29 -18.44 19.70 -24.15
C THR A 29 -17.98 21.17 -24.10
N ASN A 30 -18.86 22.11 -24.43
CA ASN A 30 -18.57 23.54 -24.29
C ASN A 30 -18.41 23.96 -22.82
N GLU A 31 -19.32 23.50 -21.94
CA GLU A 31 -19.25 23.77 -20.51
C GLU A 31 -17.99 23.19 -19.86
N GLN A 32 -17.56 21.98 -20.32
CA GLN A 32 -16.29 21.38 -19.87
C GLN A 32 -15.09 22.27 -20.18
N SER A 33 -15.05 22.84 -21.39
CA SER A 33 -13.97 23.73 -21.80
C SER A 33 -13.97 25.03 -21.01
N GLU A 34 -15.16 25.63 -20.80
CA GLU A 34 -15.33 26.86 -20.03
C GLU A 34 -14.92 26.64 -18.56
N ALA A 35 -15.38 25.56 -17.94
CA ALA A 35 -15.05 25.21 -16.55
C ALA A 35 -13.53 25.01 -16.35
N LEU A 36 -12.85 24.33 -17.28
CA LEU A 36 -11.40 24.17 -17.22
C LEU A 36 -10.65 25.49 -17.42
N GLN A 37 -11.09 26.33 -18.33
CA GLN A 37 -10.48 27.66 -18.55
C GLN A 37 -10.62 28.53 -17.30
N GLU A 38 -11.79 28.55 -16.69
CA GLU A 38 -12.08 29.27 -15.45
C GLU A 38 -11.21 28.76 -14.29
N LEU A 39 -11.15 27.42 -14.07
CA LEU A 39 -10.28 26.82 -13.08
C LEU A 39 -8.81 27.17 -13.30
N ASN A 40 -8.32 27.07 -14.53
CA ASN A 40 -6.96 27.44 -14.90
C ASN A 40 -6.66 28.91 -14.57
N GLN A 41 -7.58 29.81 -14.86
CA GLN A 41 -7.42 31.23 -14.58
C GLN A 41 -7.35 31.50 -13.07
N ILE A 42 -8.24 30.86 -12.28
CA ILE A 42 -8.23 30.97 -10.82
C ILE A 42 -6.87 30.52 -10.26
N ILE A 43 -6.40 29.35 -10.67
CA ILE A 43 -5.14 28.77 -10.17
C ILE A 43 -3.93 29.66 -10.53
N ARG A 44 -3.82 30.11 -11.76
CA ARG A 44 -2.72 30.97 -12.20
C ARG A 44 -2.71 32.34 -11.52
N ASN A 45 -3.85 32.79 -11.02
CA ASN A 45 -3.98 34.06 -10.31
C ASN A 45 -3.62 33.93 -8.82
N THR A 46 -3.41 32.74 -8.28
CA THR A 46 -2.96 32.56 -6.91
C THR A 46 -1.52 33.05 -6.72
N GLU A 47 -1.24 33.65 -5.56
CA GLU A 47 0.09 34.13 -5.22
C GLU A 47 1.07 32.97 -5.11
N ALA A 48 0.64 31.90 -4.42
CA ALA A 48 1.44 30.69 -4.23
C ALA A 48 1.92 30.05 -5.55
N VAL A 49 1.08 30.02 -6.59
CA VAL A 49 1.47 29.52 -7.93
C VAL A 49 2.46 30.45 -8.59
N ARG A 50 2.20 31.76 -8.59
CA ARG A 50 3.10 32.75 -9.21
C ARG A 50 4.49 32.76 -8.58
N GLU A 51 4.56 32.68 -7.26
CA GLU A 51 5.83 32.62 -6.53
C GLU A 51 6.61 31.33 -6.85
N ALA A 52 5.92 30.18 -6.84
CA ALA A 52 6.54 28.90 -7.13
C ALA A 52 6.98 28.78 -8.61
N GLU A 53 6.21 29.34 -9.57
CA GLU A 53 6.62 29.43 -10.98
C GLU A 53 7.85 30.33 -11.15
N ALA A 54 7.86 31.49 -10.52
CA ALA A 54 9.00 32.43 -10.59
C ALA A 54 10.28 31.83 -9.97
N ALA A 55 10.15 30.99 -8.95
CA ALA A 55 11.26 30.27 -8.34
C ALA A 55 11.68 28.99 -9.12
N GLY A 56 10.97 28.61 -10.18
CA GLY A 56 11.20 27.32 -10.88
C GLY A 56 10.90 26.09 -10.04
N GLN A 57 10.00 26.21 -9.05
CA GLN A 57 9.67 25.19 -8.07
C GLN A 57 8.25 24.63 -8.26
N LEU A 58 7.64 24.78 -9.43
CA LEU A 58 6.31 24.29 -9.74
C LEU A 58 6.30 23.49 -11.04
N ILE A 59 5.68 22.32 -10.98
CA ILE A 59 5.36 21.52 -12.17
C ILE A 59 3.85 21.32 -12.21
N ILE A 60 3.24 21.65 -13.36
CA ILE A 60 1.80 21.54 -13.59
C ILE A 60 1.52 20.33 -14.48
N LEU A 61 0.66 19.42 -14.03
CA LEU A 61 0.24 18.21 -14.73
C LEU A 61 -1.26 18.27 -15.00
N PRO A 62 -1.72 18.51 -16.24
CA PRO A 62 -3.14 18.42 -16.59
C PRO A 62 -3.65 16.99 -16.42
N THR A 63 -4.85 16.83 -15.84
CA THR A 63 -5.49 15.51 -15.59
C THR A 63 -6.77 15.28 -16.39
N GLY A 64 -7.16 16.23 -17.22
CA GLY A 64 -8.35 16.19 -18.07
C GLY A 64 -9.57 16.88 -17.43
N ASP A 65 -9.90 16.58 -16.20
CA ASP A 65 -10.98 17.18 -15.39
C ASP A 65 -10.46 18.15 -14.32
N GLY A 66 -9.16 18.45 -14.36
CA GLY A 66 -8.47 19.33 -13.43
C GLY A 66 -6.97 19.29 -13.64
N MET A 67 -6.19 19.38 -12.56
CA MET A 67 -4.74 19.31 -12.62
C MET A 67 -4.11 18.86 -11.31
N ALA A 68 -2.84 18.44 -11.41
CA ALA A 68 -1.96 18.28 -10.26
C ALA A 68 -0.85 19.35 -10.32
N LEU A 69 -0.63 20.01 -9.20
CA LEU A 69 0.42 20.99 -8.98
C LEU A 69 1.47 20.34 -8.07
N VAL A 70 2.70 20.21 -8.54
CA VAL A 70 3.80 19.64 -7.76
C VAL A 70 4.76 20.75 -7.37
N PHE A 71 4.77 21.08 -6.09
CA PHE A 71 5.68 22.06 -5.50
C PHE A 71 6.92 21.32 -5.00
N THR A 72 8.10 21.79 -5.39
CA THR A 72 9.39 21.22 -4.96
C THR A 72 10.10 22.11 -3.94
N GLY A 73 9.46 23.20 -3.54
CA GLY A 73 9.96 24.19 -2.57
C GLY A 73 9.32 24.04 -1.19
N SER A 74 8.56 25.05 -0.80
CA SER A 74 7.91 25.13 0.51
C SER A 74 6.77 24.12 0.66
N VAL A 75 6.71 23.45 1.82
CA VAL A 75 5.57 22.59 2.21
C VAL A 75 4.26 23.40 2.33
N GLU A 76 4.34 24.70 2.61
CA GLU A 76 3.17 25.56 2.75
C GLU A 76 2.53 25.93 1.42
N GLY A 77 3.31 26.00 0.31
CA GLY A 77 2.86 26.44 -1.01
C GLY A 77 1.56 25.76 -1.49
N PRO A 78 1.44 24.41 -1.49
CA PRO A 78 0.19 23.76 -1.91
C PRO A 78 -1.00 24.06 -0.99
N ALA A 79 -0.78 24.27 0.32
CA ALA A 79 -1.85 24.64 1.24
C ALA A 79 -2.31 26.09 1.03
N GLU A 80 -1.37 27.03 0.84
CA GLU A 80 -1.68 28.42 0.50
C GLU A 80 -2.46 28.50 -0.80
N CYS A 81 -1.98 27.84 -1.87
CA CYS A 81 -2.68 27.74 -3.15
C CYS A 81 -4.11 27.21 -2.96
N ALA A 82 -4.31 26.13 -2.22
CA ALA A 82 -5.63 25.54 -1.99
C ALA A 82 -6.58 26.49 -1.25
N LEU A 83 -6.09 27.26 -0.27
CA LEU A 83 -6.89 28.28 0.42
C LEU A 83 -7.25 29.44 -0.50
N GLU A 84 -6.33 29.89 -1.33
CA GLU A 84 -6.57 30.98 -2.30
C GLU A 84 -7.61 30.57 -3.35
N VAL A 85 -7.45 29.36 -3.93
CA VAL A 85 -8.43 28.77 -4.86
C VAL A 85 -9.80 28.64 -4.19
N SER A 86 -9.87 28.13 -2.96
CA SER A 86 -11.13 28.00 -2.23
C SER A 86 -11.81 29.35 -1.99
N ARG A 87 -11.04 30.41 -1.70
CA ARG A 87 -11.58 31.77 -1.56
C ARG A 87 -12.14 32.29 -2.89
N ALA A 88 -11.41 32.12 -3.99
CA ALA A 88 -11.83 32.56 -5.32
C ALA A 88 -13.12 31.87 -5.78
N LEU A 89 -13.22 30.54 -5.54
CA LEU A 89 -14.40 29.75 -5.88
C LEU A 89 -15.67 30.14 -5.14
N ARG A 90 -15.58 30.84 -4.00
CA ARG A 90 -16.78 31.35 -3.30
C ARG A 90 -17.54 32.37 -4.14
N ALA A 91 -16.88 33.10 -5.01
CA ALA A 91 -17.52 34.02 -5.95
C ALA A 91 -18.14 33.29 -7.16
N GLN A 92 -17.83 32.01 -7.33
CA GLN A 92 -18.21 31.18 -8.47
C GLN A 92 -18.75 29.80 -8.03
N PRO A 93 -19.93 29.76 -7.40
CA PRO A 93 -20.51 28.53 -6.85
C PRO A 93 -20.90 27.50 -7.92
N SER A 94 -20.92 27.90 -9.20
CA SER A 94 -21.18 27.04 -10.36
C SER A 94 -20.01 26.10 -10.68
N LEU A 95 -18.81 26.35 -10.15
CA LEU A 95 -17.62 25.54 -10.35
C LEU A 95 -17.29 24.71 -9.09
N PRO A 96 -17.93 23.54 -8.88
CA PRO A 96 -17.66 22.70 -7.73
C PRO A 96 -16.31 21.98 -7.88
N VAL A 97 -15.38 22.28 -6.99
CA VAL A 97 -14.02 21.73 -7.00
C VAL A 97 -13.76 20.98 -5.71
N ARG A 98 -12.97 19.91 -5.79
CA ARG A 98 -12.39 19.20 -4.65
C ARG A 98 -10.86 19.19 -4.77
N MET A 99 -10.19 19.19 -3.62
CA MET A 99 -8.74 19.29 -3.55
C MET A 99 -8.14 18.23 -2.64
N GLY A 100 -6.93 17.75 -2.99
CA GLY A 100 -6.22 16.77 -2.18
C GLY A 100 -4.73 17.02 -2.15
N ILE A 101 -4.10 17.05 -0.95
CA ILE A 101 -2.68 17.36 -0.78
C ILE A 101 -1.95 16.21 -0.09
N HIS A 102 -0.75 15.90 -0.61
CA HIS A 102 0.17 14.93 -0.02
C HIS A 102 1.63 15.29 -0.30
N SER A 103 2.51 15.04 0.69
CA SER A 103 3.96 15.07 0.51
C SER A 103 4.51 13.66 0.34
N GLY A 104 5.21 13.42 -0.74
CA GLY A 104 5.77 12.10 -1.01
C GLY A 104 6.82 12.08 -2.10
N PRO A 105 7.47 10.93 -2.30
CA PRO A 105 8.52 10.79 -3.31
C PRO A 105 7.95 10.94 -4.71
N VAL A 106 8.64 11.77 -5.48
CA VAL A 106 8.41 12.04 -6.91
C VAL A 106 9.72 11.92 -7.67
N GLN A 107 9.64 11.70 -8.96
CA GLN A 107 10.78 11.47 -9.83
C GLN A 107 10.55 12.15 -11.16
N HIS A 108 11.53 12.93 -11.62
CA HIS A 108 11.55 13.50 -12.96
C HIS A 108 11.69 12.37 -14.00
N ILE A 109 10.83 12.38 -14.99
CA ILE A 109 10.85 11.47 -16.12
C ILE A 109 10.70 12.26 -17.41
N ARG A 110 11.03 11.67 -18.55
CA ARG A 110 10.64 12.19 -19.86
C ARG A 110 9.41 11.44 -20.35
N ASP A 111 8.43 12.18 -20.83
CA ASP A 111 7.23 11.57 -21.44
C ASP A 111 7.54 11.00 -22.84
N ALA A 112 6.56 10.37 -23.47
CA ALA A 112 6.68 9.83 -24.82
C ALA A 112 7.04 10.89 -25.89
N ASN A 113 6.82 12.17 -25.60
CA ASN A 113 7.14 13.30 -26.45
C ASN A 113 8.45 13.97 -26.05
N THR A 114 9.29 13.32 -25.25
CA THR A 114 10.56 13.84 -24.72
C THR A 114 10.46 15.08 -23.84
N ARG A 115 9.23 15.44 -23.40
CA ARG A 115 9.02 16.57 -22.49
C ARG A 115 9.34 16.14 -21.05
N GLU A 116 9.85 17.08 -20.27
CA GLU A 116 10.00 16.86 -18.85
C GLU A 116 8.64 16.66 -18.20
N ASN A 117 8.55 15.61 -17.42
CA ASN A 117 7.35 15.21 -16.71
C ASN A 117 7.76 14.67 -15.33
N ILE A 118 6.79 14.42 -14.45
CA ILE A 118 7.04 13.93 -13.11
C ILE A 118 6.10 12.77 -12.81
N SER A 119 6.60 11.76 -12.11
CA SER A 119 5.82 10.61 -11.66
C SER A 119 6.21 10.23 -10.24
N GLY A 120 5.45 9.36 -9.59
CA GLY A 120 5.83 8.84 -8.29
C GLY A 120 4.65 8.49 -7.41
N VAL A 121 4.98 7.77 -6.32
CA VAL A 121 3.99 7.36 -5.33
C VAL A 121 3.32 8.56 -4.66
N GLY A 122 4.06 9.68 -4.49
CA GLY A 122 3.53 10.93 -3.93
C GLY A 122 2.32 11.44 -4.72
N ILE A 123 2.40 11.44 -6.06
CA ILE A 123 1.31 11.86 -6.94
C ILE A 123 0.09 10.94 -6.80
N ASN A 124 0.34 9.62 -6.80
CA ASN A 124 -0.74 8.64 -6.69
C ASN A 124 -1.49 8.72 -5.35
N ILE A 125 -0.79 9.00 -4.25
CA ILE A 125 -1.42 9.16 -2.93
C ILE A 125 -2.19 10.48 -2.88
N ALA A 126 -1.65 11.59 -3.38
CA ALA A 126 -2.33 12.88 -3.44
C ALA A 126 -3.68 12.76 -4.19
N ARG A 127 -3.71 12.06 -5.33
CA ARG A 127 -4.94 11.78 -6.06
C ARG A 127 -5.95 10.99 -5.21
N ARG A 128 -5.49 9.97 -4.49
CA ARG A 128 -6.37 9.18 -3.61
C ARG A 128 -6.92 9.99 -2.45
N VAL A 129 -6.14 10.90 -1.89
CA VAL A 129 -6.58 11.85 -0.87
C VAL A 129 -7.70 12.73 -1.44
N MET A 130 -7.52 13.31 -2.64
CA MET A 130 -8.52 14.11 -3.33
C MET A 130 -9.80 13.30 -3.62
N ASP A 131 -9.67 12.06 -4.10
CA ASP A 131 -10.80 11.18 -4.43
C ASP A 131 -11.72 10.90 -3.25
N CYS A 132 -11.27 11.10 -2.02
CA CYS A 132 -12.08 11.00 -0.80
C CYS A 132 -12.93 12.24 -0.54
N GLY A 133 -12.63 13.38 -1.18
CA GLY A 133 -13.33 14.64 -0.97
C GLY A 133 -14.59 14.75 -1.80
N ASP A 134 -15.57 15.46 -1.26
CA ASP A 134 -16.73 16.00 -1.97
C ASP A 134 -16.46 17.46 -2.36
N ALA A 135 -17.38 18.11 -3.09
CA ALA A 135 -17.24 19.50 -3.49
C ALA A 135 -16.92 20.45 -2.31
N GLY A 136 -15.96 21.31 -2.49
CA GLY A 136 -15.47 22.26 -1.49
C GLY A 136 -14.47 21.69 -0.48
N HIS A 137 -14.22 20.38 -0.43
CA HIS A 137 -13.23 19.81 0.48
C HIS A 137 -11.79 20.13 0.04
N ILE A 138 -10.95 20.40 1.03
CA ILE A 138 -9.49 20.44 0.92
C ILE A 138 -8.97 19.35 1.86
N LEU A 139 -8.77 18.14 1.34
CA LEU A 139 -8.26 17.03 2.13
C LEU A 139 -6.74 16.98 2.07
N VAL A 140 -6.12 16.68 3.19
CA VAL A 140 -4.66 16.52 3.26
C VAL A 140 -4.32 15.19 3.92
N SER A 141 -3.22 14.55 3.51
CA SER A 141 -2.72 13.38 4.21
C SER A 141 -2.15 13.76 5.58
N LYS A 142 -2.24 12.88 6.57
CA LYS A 142 -1.72 13.14 7.92
C LYS A 142 -0.23 13.43 7.93
N ARG A 143 0.53 12.83 6.99
CA ARG A 143 1.96 13.15 6.79
C ARG A 143 2.14 14.62 6.45
N PHE A 144 1.45 15.12 5.43
CA PHE A 144 1.51 16.53 5.04
C PHE A 144 1.03 17.46 6.16
N ALA A 145 -0.09 17.10 6.80
CA ALA A 145 -0.63 17.86 7.94
C ALA A 145 0.37 17.93 9.11
N GLY A 146 1.14 16.86 9.36
CA GLY A 146 2.16 16.82 10.39
C GLY A 146 3.31 17.81 10.13
N ASP A 147 3.77 17.91 8.88
CA ASP A 147 4.78 18.87 8.47
C ASP A 147 4.24 20.31 8.58
N LEU A 148 3.00 20.54 8.10
CA LEU A 148 2.35 21.85 8.15
C LEU A 148 2.06 22.32 9.58
N ALA A 149 1.69 21.42 10.50
CA ALA A 149 1.40 21.71 11.90
C ALA A 149 2.61 22.19 12.71
N GLN A 150 3.86 22.04 12.19
CA GLN A 150 5.05 22.63 12.79
C GLN A 150 4.99 24.17 12.79
N HIS A 151 4.19 24.73 11.89
CA HIS A 151 3.90 26.16 11.85
C HIS A 151 2.57 26.44 12.55
N ARG A 152 2.63 27.15 13.70
CA ARG A 152 1.47 27.41 14.56
C ARG A 152 0.27 28.02 13.84
N ARG A 153 0.50 28.80 12.76
CA ARG A 153 -0.56 29.44 11.98
C ARG A 153 -1.52 28.45 11.31
N TRP A 154 -1.07 27.20 11.04
CA TRP A 154 -1.86 26.17 10.36
C TRP A 154 -2.72 25.34 11.28
N GLN A 155 -2.37 25.23 12.57
CA GLN A 155 -3.06 24.36 13.51
C GLN A 155 -4.59 24.57 13.58
N PRO A 156 -5.11 25.82 13.51
CA PRO A 156 -6.56 26.05 13.51
C PRO A 156 -7.30 25.54 12.28
N TYR A 157 -6.59 25.27 11.17
CA TYR A 157 -7.18 24.81 9.91
C TYR A 157 -7.21 23.28 9.78
N LEU A 158 -6.49 22.53 10.62
CA LEU A 158 -6.27 21.10 10.49
C LEU A 158 -7.21 20.31 11.39
N HIS A 159 -8.14 19.56 10.79
CA HIS A 159 -9.15 18.77 11.50
C HIS A 159 -9.03 17.28 11.15
N ASP A 160 -8.63 16.45 12.12
CA ASP A 160 -8.34 15.02 11.91
C ASP A 160 -9.63 14.24 11.58
N LEU A 161 -9.60 13.50 10.48
CA LEU A 161 -10.68 12.61 10.04
C LEU A 161 -10.42 11.14 10.38
N GLY A 162 -9.18 10.79 10.78
CA GLY A 162 -8.74 9.43 11.04
C GLY A 162 -8.34 8.65 9.79
N ASP A 163 -8.30 7.33 9.93
CA ASP A 163 -7.88 6.42 8.88
C ASP A 163 -9.03 6.08 7.95
N VAL A 164 -8.80 6.18 6.65
CA VAL A 164 -9.76 5.91 5.60
C VAL A 164 -9.16 4.90 4.62
N GLU A 165 -9.89 3.84 4.32
CA GLU A 165 -9.53 2.92 3.26
C GLU A 165 -9.92 3.52 1.91
N VAL A 166 -8.93 3.74 1.05
CA VAL A 166 -9.12 4.24 -0.31
C VAL A 166 -9.06 3.08 -1.31
N LYS A 167 -9.29 3.37 -2.59
CA LYS A 167 -9.28 2.37 -3.66
C LYS A 167 -8.08 1.41 -3.56
N HIS A 168 -8.31 0.13 -3.79
CA HIS A 168 -7.33 -0.96 -3.74
C HIS A 168 -6.81 -1.31 -2.33
N GLY A 169 -7.61 -1.11 -1.28
CA GLY A 169 -7.27 -1.51 0.09
C GLY A 169 -6.15 -0.69 0.74
N VAL A 170 -5.79 0.45 0.19
CA VAL A 170 -4.78 1.34 0.78
C VAL A 170 -5.43 2.18 1.87
N VAL A 171 -4.86 2.14 3.07
CA VAL A 171 -5.31 2.99 4.18
C VAL A 171 -4.52 4.30 4.16
N VAL A 172 -5.25 5.42 4.20
CA VAL A 172 -4.67 6.77 4.27
C VAL A 172 -5.30 7.50 5.45
N SER A 173 -4.46 8.02 6.35
CA SER A 173 -4.92 8.90 7.43
C SER A 173 -5.15 10.29 6.84
N LEU A 174 -6.37 10.80 6.98
CA LEU A 174 -6.84 12.05 6.39
C LEU A 174 -7.06 13.14 7.43
N VAL A 175 -6.80 14.36 7.02
CA VAL A 175 -7.10 15.60 7.75
C VAL A 175 -7.87 16.52 6.81
N ASN A 176 -8.94 17.14 7.28
CA ASN A 176 -9.68 18.15 6.54
C ASN A 176 -9.10 19.52 6.85
N LEU A 177 -8.79 20.28 5.80
CA LEU A 177 -8.24 21.63 5.92
C LEU A 177 -9.36 22.63 5.62
N TYR A 178 -9.87 23.30 6.67
CA TYR A 178 -10.90 24.31 6.53
C TYR A 178 -10.86 25.35 7.66
N ALA A 179 -11.56 26.47 7.44
CA ALA A 179 -11.86 27.51 8.42
C ALA A 179 -13.30 28.00 8.20
N GLU A 180 -13.79 28.94 9.01
CA GLU A 180 -15.19 29.44 8.94
C GLU A 180 -15.67 29.76 7.53
N THR A 181 -14.79 30.29 6.68
CA THR A 181 -15.14 30.77 5.34
C THR A 181 -14.41 30.06 4.21
N ILE A 182 -13.64 29.02 4.48
CA ILE A 182 -12.77 28.37 3.52
C ILE A 182 -12.90 26.85 3.67
N GLY A 183 -13.01 26.14 2.57
CA GLY A 183 -13.16 24.69 2.57
C GLY A 183 -14.57 24.24 2.95
N ASN A 184 -14.76 22.94 3.06
CA ASN A 184 -16.01 22.32 3.46
C ASN A 184 -15.83 21.65 4.84
N PRO A 185 -16.51 22.12 5.91
CA PRO A 185 -16.36 21.56 7.26
C PRO A 185 -17.11 20.23 7.45
N ALA A 186 -17.99 19.83 6.53
CA ALA A 186 -18.72 18.58 6.62
C ALA A 186 -17.75 17.39 6.51
N PRO A 187 -17.99 16.26 7.20
CA PRO A 187 -17.20 15.08 6.98
C PRO A 187 -17.45 14.54 5.56
N PRO A 188 -16.40 14.21 4.78
CA PRO A 188 -16.57 13.68 3.44
C PRO A 188 -17.26 12.29 3.46
N ALA A 189 -18.04 12.00 2.42
CA ALA A 189 -18.85 10.78 2.33
C ALA A 189 -18.02 9.47 2.43
N CYS A 190 -16.74 9.51 2.11
CA CYS A 190 -15.83 8.36 2.25
C CYS A 190 -15.61 7.95 3.72
N VAL A 191 -15.58 8.90 4.66
CA VAL A 191 -15.35 8.63 6.10
C VAL A 191 -16.51 7.88 6.75
N GLY A 192 -17.74 8.10 6.28
CA GLY A 192 -18.95 7.43 6.81
C GLY A 192 -19.00 5.94 6.51
N LYS A 193 -18.40 5.48 5.43
CA LYS A 193 -18.44 4.08 4.99
C LYS A 193 -17.63 3.14 5.87
N ILE A 194 -16.58 3.63 6.53
CA ILE A 194 -15.66 2.80 7.33
C ILE A 194 -16.11 2.67 8.79
N ARG A 195 -16.78 3.66 9.36
CA ARG A 195 -17.38 3.52 10.71
C ARG A 195 -18.42 2.39 10.80
N GLY A 196 -19.06 2.02 9.68
CA GLY A 196 -19.94 0.86 9.58
C GLY A 196 -19.18 -0.48 9.46
N SER A 197 -18.07 -0.51 8.74
CA SER A 197 -17.30 -1.74 8.47
C SER A 197 -16.36 -2.13 9.62
N THR A 198 -15.72 -1.18 10.27
CA THR A 198 -14.82 -1.45 11.42
C THR A 198 -15.56 -1.94 12.66
N ARG A 199 -16.84 -1.62 12.84
CA ARG A 199 -17.63 -2.20 13.94
C ARG A 199 -17.95 -3.69 13.75
N SER A 200 -17.98 -4.19 12.53
CA SER A 200 -18.22 -5.61 12.25
C SER A 200 -16.94 -6.44 12.41
N PHE A 201 -15.79 -5.95 11.93
CA PHE A 201 -14.54 -6.72 11.94
C PHE A 201 -13.92 -6.88 13.34
N SER A 202 -14.02 -5.86 14.20
CA SER A 202 -13.44 -5.93 15.56
C SER A 202 -14.23 -6.81 16.54
N LYS A 203 -15.52 -7.10 16.28
CA LYS A 203 -16.32 -7.96 17.14
C LYS A 203 -16.16 -9.46 16.85
N GLU A 204 -15.95 -9.84 15.59
CA GLU A 204 -15.77 -11.26 15.24
C GLU A 204 -14.37 -11.77 15.56
N THR A 205 -13.32 -10.98 15.32
CA THR A 205 -11.93 -11.41 15.63
C THR A 205 -11.68 -11.53 17.12
N ARG A 206 -12.30 -10.69 17.97
CA ARG A 206 -12.16 -10.83 19.43
C ARG A 206 -12.93 -12.03 20.00
N LYS A 207 -14.06 -12.41 19.42
CA LYS A 207 -14.80 -13.61 19.88
C LYS A 207 -14.11 -14.91 19.46
N GLY A 208 -13.56 -14.99 18.25
CA GLY A 208 -12.82 -16.16 17.77
C GLY A 208 -11.52 -16.39 18.56
N LEU A 209 -10.74 -15.33 18.82
CA LEU A 209 -9.48 -15.44 19.54
C LEU A 209 -9.68 -15.84 21.03
N SER A 210 -10.75 -15.37 21.68
CA SER A 210 -11.04 -15.74 23.07
C SER A 210 -11.50 -17.20 23.24
N LEU A 211 -12.23 -17.74 22.27
CA LEU A 211 -12.63 -19.16 22.28
C LEU A 211 -11.45 -20.08 21.98
N PHE A 212 -10.60 -19.72 21.02
CA PHE A 212 -9.40 -20.48 20.71
C PHE A 212 -8.38 -20.46 21.86
N ALA A 213 -8.15 -19.29 22.46
CA ALA A 213 -7.29 -19.17 23.64
C ALA A 213 -7.82 -20.00 24.83
N ARG A 214 -9.13 -20.01 25.10
CA ARG A 214 -9.74 -20.82 26.14
C ARG A 214 -9.61 -22.31 25.84
N ALA A 215 -9.81 -22.75 24.61
CA ALA A 215 -9.63 -24.13 24.19
C ALA A 215 -8.17 -24.60 24.38
N VAL A 216 -7.20 -23.78 24.00
CA VAL A 216 -5.76 -24.06 24.19
C VAL A 216 -5.42 -24.16 25.69
N PHE A 217 -5.91 -23.27 26.54
CA PHE A 217 -5.69 -23.35 28.00
C PHE A 217 -6.31 -24.60 28.63
N ILE A 218 -7.49 -25.04 28.19
CA ILE A 218 -8.13 -26.27 28.65
C ILE A 218 -7.33 -27.51 28.24
N ILE A 219 -6.85 -27.56 26.99
CA ILE A 219 -6.02 -28.67 26.48
C ILE A 219 -4.69 -28.77 27.26
N VAL A 220 -4.01 -27.62 27.43
CA VAL A 220 -2.76 -27.58 28.21
C VAL A 220 -2.98 -28.00 29.64
N GLY A 221 -4.06 -27.55 30.28
CA GLY A 221 -4.44 -27.97 31.64
C GLY A 221 -4.69 -29.49 31.75
N LEU A 222 -5.42 -30.07 30.77
CA LEU A 222 -5.67 -31.50 30.68
C LEU A 222 -4.38 -32.32 30.51
N VAL A 223 -3.45 -31.87 29.69
CA VAL A 223 -2.16 -32.54 29.50
C VAL A 223 -1.33 -32.51 30.78
N ILE A 224 -1.30 -31.39 31.50
CA ILE A 224 -0.60 -31.28 32.79
C ILE A 224 -1.19 -32.24 33.83
N VAL A 225 -2.52 -32.30 33.94
CA VAL A 225 -3.19 -33.21 34.85
C VAL A 225 -2.88 -34.66 34.48
N LEU A 226 -2.93 -35.04 33.22
CA LEU A 226 -2.64 -36.37 32.74
C LEU A 226 -1.18 -36.79 33.03
N THR A 227 -0.22 -35.90 32.80
CA THR A 227 1.19 -36.19 33.12
C THR A 227 1.40 -36.35 34.63
N PHE A 228 0.70 -35.58 35.45
CA PHE A 228 0.78 -35.69 36.90
C PHE A 228 0.17 -37.02 37.41
N VAL A 229 -0.96 -37.43 36.86
CA VAL A 229 -1.59 -38.73 37.17
C VAL A 229 -0.68 -39.89 36.75
N LEU A 230 -0.10 -39.85 35.57
CA LEU A 230 0.86 -40.86 35.10
C LEU A 230 2.09 -40.96 36.00
N ALA A 231 2.62 -39.82 36.46
CA ALA A 231 3.74 -39.78 37.40
C ALA A 231 3.37 -40.42 38.74
N ILE A 232 2.18 -40.15 39.28
CA ILE A 232 1.70 -40.76 40.55
C ILE A 232 1.52 -42.28 40.39
N VAL A 233 0.89 -42.71 39.28
CA VAL A 233 0.72 -44.14 38.98
C VAL A 233 2.08 -44.84 38.86
N SER A 234 3.05 -44.21 38.19
CA SER A 234 4.43 -44.72 38.08
C SER A 234 5.09 -44.92 39.45
N VAL A 235 4.95 -43.94 40.36
CA VAL A 235 5.52 -44.05 41.72
C VAL A 235 4.86 -45.14 42.56
N ILE A 236 3.53 -45.32 42.45
CA ILE A 236 2.78 -46.30 43.20
C ILE A 236 3.04 -47.74 42.69
N PHE A 237 3.10 -47.90 41.35
CA PHE A 237 3.23 -49.24 40.75
C PHE A 237 4.69 -49.66 40.44
N ALA A 238 5.65 -48.76 40.46
CA ALA A 238 7.07 -49.08 40.20
C ALA A 238 7.60 -50.17 41.16
N PRO A 239 7.32 -50.15 42.50
CA PRO A 239 7.81 -51.20 43.40
C PRO A 239 7.11 -52.53 43.16
N ALA A 240 5.88 -52.55 42.64
CA ALA A 240 5.17 -53.83 42.36
C ALA A 240 5.74 -54.47 41.06
N ILE A 241 6.07 -53.71 40.08
CA ILE A 241 6.67 -54.17 38.80
C ILE A 241 8.09 -54.69 39.06
N MET A 242 8.91 -54.00 39.84
CA MET A 242 10.24 -54.50 40.20
C MET A 242 10.22 -55.81 40.91
N ARG A 243 9.29 -56.05 41.86
CA ARG A 243 9.14 -57.31 42.51
C ARG A 243 8.73 -58.48 41.60
N SER A 244 7.97 -58.22 40.54
CA SER A 244 7.61 -59.21 39.52
C SER A 244 8.74 -59.55 38.55
N VAL A 245 9.59 -58.60 38.24
CA VAL A 245 10.75 -58.78 37.36
C VAL A 245 11.85 -59.60 38.07
N ASP A 246 12.11 -59.34 39.38
CA ASP A 246 13.09 -60.10 40.14
C ASP A 246 12.65 -61.56 40.34
N LYS A 247 11.35 -61.82 40.48
CA LYS A 247 10.81 -63.18 40.59
C LYS A 247 10.96 -64.00 39.31
N ASN A 248 10.87 -63.36 38.14
CA ASN A 248 11.08 -64.02 36.85
C ASN A 248 12.59 -64.19 36.48
N ARG A 249 13.47 -63.32 37.00
CA ARG A 249 14.92 -63.44 36.79
C ARG A 249 15.57 -64.55 37.54
N ALA A 250 14.91 -65.05 38.64
CA ALA A 250 15.41 -66.15 39.40
C ALA A 250 15.07 -67.54 38.81
N MET A 251 14.26 -67.63 37.74
CA MET A 251 13.86 -68.87 37.09
C MET A 251 14.44 -69.17 35.70
N SER A 252 15.27 -68.29 35.14
CA SER A 252 15.87 -68.52 33.83
C SER A 252 17.40 -68.52 33.91
N GLY A 253 17.97 -69.74 33.74
CA GLY A 253 19.40 -69.96 33.58
C GLY A 253 19.94 -69.39 32.27
N PRO A 254 21.26 -69.39 32.05
CA PRO A 254 21.90 -68.61 30.98
C PRO A 254 21.61 -69.18 29.60
N GLN A 255 21.11 -68.31 28.68
CA GLN A 255 20.97 -68.55 27.22
C GLN A 255 21.93 -67.75 26.41
N PRO A 256 22.35 -68.27 25.20
CA PRO A 256 23.50 -67.79 24.46
C PRO A 256 23.20 -66.51 23.64
N THR A 257 24.27 -65.79 23.36
CA THR A 257 24.41 -64.58 22.55
C THR A 257 23.69 -64.68 21.23
N ALA A 258 22.73 -63.79 20.98
CA ALA A 258 22.13 -63.50 19.67
C ALA A 258 22.58 -62.17 19.14
N THR A 259 22.93 -62.16 17.89
CA THR A 259 23.46 -61.12 16.97
C THR A 259 22.62 -59.84 17.03
N ALA A 260 23.30 -58.73 17.09
CA ALA A 260 22.71 -57.38 17.12
C ALA A 260 21.92 -57.06 15.84
N SER A 261 20.66 -56.70 16.00
CA SER A 261 19.84 -56.07 14.96
C SER A 261 20.23 -54.58 14.86
N PRO A 262 20.21 -53.98 13.66
CA PRO A 262 20.63 -52.59 13.47
C PRO A 262 19.68 -51.63 14.20
N SER A 263 20.25 -50.60 14.79
CA SER A 263 19.57 -49.57 15.56
C SER A 263 18.55 -48.83 14.70
N PHE A 264 17.40 -48.45 15.29
CA PHE A 264 16.36 -47.62 14.67
C PHE A 264 16.93 -46.30 14.10
N SER A 265 18.06 -45.83 14.66
CA SER A 265 18.81 -44.67 14.18
C SER A 265 19.41 -44.89 12.77
N ASP A 266 19.92 -46.13 12.54
CA ASP A 266 20.55 -46.44 11.22
C ASP A 266 19.51 -46.58 10.11
N SER A 267 18.31 -47.05 10.46
CA SER A 267 17.18 -47.11 9.51
C SER A 267 16.71 -45.72 9.06
N ILE A 268 16.66 -44.75 9.98
CA ILE A 268 16.27 -43.37 9.66
C ILE A 268 17.39 -42.69 8.79
N GLN A 269 18.64 -42.89 9.12
CA GLN A 269 19.73 -42.31 8.33
C GLN A 269 19.76 -42.86 6.89
N ASN A 270 19.50 -44.11 6.68
CA ASN A 270 19.40 -44.70 5.36
C ASN A 270 18.20 -44.21 4.56
N MET A 271 17.06 -44.02 5.19
CA MET A 271 15.84 -43.46 4.55
C MET A 271 16.03 -42.00 4.13
N VAL A 272 16.70 -41.21 4.94
CA VAL A 272 17.04 -39.80 4.61
C VAL A 272 18.00 -39.71 3.47
N LYS A 273 19.04 -40.54 3.45
CA LYS A 273 20.01 -40.60 2.33
C LYS A 273 19.36 -41.01 1.01
N GLN A 274 18.44 -41.98 1.01
CA GLN A 274 17.71 -42.36 -0.21
C GLN A 274 16.83 -41.22 -0.74
N ARG A 275 16.08 -40.50 0.10
CA ARG A 275 15.29 -39.37 -0.34
C ARG A 275 16.11 -38.22 -0.91
N ILE A 276 17.24 -37.89 -0.33
CA ILE A 276 18.13 -36.85 -0.85
C ILE A 276 18.70 -37.25 -2.22
N THR A 277 19.02 -38.52 -2.44
CA THR A 277 19.55 -39.04 -3.73
C THR A 277 18.46 -39.01 -4.83
N GLU A 278 17.20 -39.33 -4.50
CA GLU A 278 16.06 -39.23 -5.43
C GLU A 278 15.72 -37.80 -5.84
N GLU A 279 15.78 -36.87 -4.90
CA GLU A 279 15.54 -35.43 -5.17
C GLU A 279 16.66 -34.83 -6.05
N LEU A 280 17.90 -35.20 -5.81
CA LEU A 280 19.06 -34.79 -6.64
C LEU A 280 18.98 -35.36 -8.08
N GLN A 281 18.53 -36.60 -8.25
CA GLN A 281 18.35 -37.19 -9.59
C GLN A 281 17.17 -36.55 -10.35
N LYS A 282 16.07 -36.19 -9.68
CA LYS A 282 14.98 -35.42 -10.29
C LYS A 282 15.39 -34.01 -10.71
N GLY A 283 16.26 -33.36 -9.96
CA GLY A 283 16.81 -32.04 -10.29
C GLY A 283 17.74 -32.05 -11.52
N LEU A 284 18.41 -33.14 -11.81
CA LEU A 284 19.34 -33.28 -12.93
C LEU A 284 18.65 -33.69 -14.24
N SER A 285 17.50 -34.34 -14.18
CA SER A 285 16.77 -34.77 -15.39
C SER A 285 15.81 -33.70 -15.97
N GLY A 286 15.64 -32.55 -15.29
CA GLY A 286 14.75 -31.45 -15.68
C GLY A 286 15.34 -30.36 -16.58
N LYS A 287 16.62 -30.46 -16.97
CA LYS A 287 17.26 -29.46 -17.84
C LYS A 287 17.65 -30.05 -19.23
N SER A 288 16.66 -30.20 -20.08
CA SER A 288 16.88 -30.23 -21.54
C SER A 288 15.58 -30.05 -22.30
N LYS A 289 15.16 -28.80 -22.47
CA LYS A 289 14.36 -28.35 -23.61
C LYS A 289 14.75 -26.93 -23.95
N ALA A 290 15.61 -26.77 -24.94
CA ALA A 290 15.91 -25.48 -25.53
C ALA A 290 14.68 -24.91 -26.23
N PRO A 291 14.42 -23.57 -26.15
CA PRO A 291 13.34 -22.94 -26.89
C PRO A 291 13.73 -22.82 -28.37
N THR A 292 12.83 -23.24 -29.25
CA THR A 292 12.83 -23.02 -30.69
C THR A 292 12.89 -21.52 -31.01
N PRO A 293 13.65 -21.08 -32.00
CA PRO A 293 13.75 -19.68 -32.37
C PRO A 293 12.46 -19.19 -33.01
N ARG A 294 11.91 -18.11 -32.46
CA ARG A 294 10.75 -17.39 -33.00
C ARG A 294 11.20 -16.63 -34.25
N VAL A 295 10.57 -16.94 -35.36
CA VAL A 295 10.71 -16.25 -36.65
C VAL A 295 10.28 -14.79 -36.47
N ALA A 296 11.13 -13.86 -36.86
CA ALA A 296 10.86 -12.43 -36.87
C ALA A 296 9.80 -12.09 -37.94
N PRO A 297 8.84 -11.20 -37.66
CA PRO A 297 7.94 -10.73 -38.70
C PRO A 297 8.65 -9.81 -39.67
N THR A 298 8.38 -10.01 -40.94
CA THR A 298 8.85 -9.22 -42.09
C THR A 298 8.41 -7.75 -41.96
N PRO A 299 9.24 -6.76 -42.28
CA PRO A 299 8.87 -5.35 -42.22
C PRO A 299 7.81 -5.03 -43.28
N MET A 300 6.67 -4.49 -42.84
CA MET A 300 5.67 -3.90 -43.74
C MET A 300 6.23 -2.66 -44.41
N THR A 301 6.23 -2.66 -45.73
CA THR A 301 6.54 -1.52 -46.59
C THR A 301 5.48 -0.44 -46.43
N ARG A 302 5.95 0.78 -46.17
CA ARG A 302 5.15 2.02 -46.05
C ARG A 302 4.47 2.35 -47.37
N PRO A 303 3.18 2.65 -47.42
CA PRO A 303 2.55 3.16 -48.66
C PRO A 303 3.08 4.55 -49.05
N PRO A 304 3.14 4.89 -50.33
CA PRO A 304 3.63 6.17 -50.82
C PRO A 304 2.69 7.34 -50.45
N SER A 305 3.32 8.49 -50.18
CA SER A 305 2.63 9.74 -49.82
C SER A 305 1.79 10.26 -51.01
N PRO A 306 0.62 10.89 -50.75
CA PRO A 306 -0.17 11.53 -51.81
C PRO A 306 0.54 12.79 -52.38
N PRO A 307 0.31 13.13 -53.65
CA PRO A 307 0.88 14.32 -54.27
C PRO A 307 0.27 15.61 -53.70
N PRO A 308 0.98 16.75 -53.80
CA PRO A 308 0.48 18.05 -53.34
C PRO A 308 -0.68 18.52 -54.21
N PRO A 309 -1.61 19.32 -53.63
CA PRO A 309 -2.73 19.89 -54.37
C PRO A 309 -2.27 20.98 -55.34
N PRO A 310 -3.09 21.28 -56.40
CA PRO A 310 -2.77 22.23 -57.44
C PRO A 310 -2.69 23.67 -56.98
#